data_45af882aa739446429355218f7ed7378
#
_entry.id   45af882aa739446429355218f7ed7378
#
_cell.length_a   1.000
_cell.length_b   1.000
_cell.length_c   1.000
_cell.angle_alpha   90.00
_cell.angle_beta   90.00
_cell.angle_gamma   90.00
#
_symmetry.space_group_name_H-M   'P 1'
#
loop_
_entity.id
_entity.type
_entity.pdbx_description
1 polymer ?
#
loop_
_entity_poly.entity_id
_entity_poly.type
_entity_poly.pdbx_seq_one_letter_code
_entity_poly.pdbx_strand_id
1 'polypeptide(L)'
;MLSEFLVQDYSNRNAALIAGLALVRVDGGVVKFGDMCMTWHPNDNQNLGFKYYINQRKIWNIAKSIKDSDASDDYQDRPIVSSVASTLNVSAIDEDIIRANLVSLVYQWAQKAWIYQSDFTINNMTVTKNISNPDRFDKVIPVILSGNNRVEDTEIQIDRNTSLSATVEVS
;
A
#
# COMPACT_ATOMS: atom_id res chain seq x y z
N MET A 1 -28.85 -12.31 17.75
CA MET A 1 -29.06 -11.85 16.37
C MET A 1 -28.69 -10.37 16.35
N LEU A 2 -27.44 -10.03 15.94
CA LEU A 2 -27.08 -8.64 15.67
C LEU A 2 -27.92 -8.23 14.47
N SER A 3 -28.82 -7.27 14.64
CA SER A 3 -29.70 -6.84 13.57
C SER A 3 -28.85 -6.34 12.39
N GLU A 4 -29.23 -6.67 11.16
CA GLU A 4 -28.60 -6.14 9.93
C GLU A 4 -28.44 -4.62 9.98
N PHE A 5 -29.26 -3.94 10.74
CA PHE A 5 -29.28 -2.51 10.94
C PHE A 5 -28.02 -1.96 11.61
N LEU A 6 -27.40 -2.71 12.54
CA LEU A 6 -26.19 -2.27 13.25
C LEU A 6 -24.91 -2.37 12.41
N VAL A 7 -24.91 -3.22 11.40
CA VAL A 7 -23.72 -3.45 10.54
C VAL A 7 -23.70 -2.48 9.34
N GLN A 8 -24.84 -1.88 9.00
CA GLN A 8 -24.94 -0.93 7.87
C GLN A 8 -24.68 0.51 8.28
N ASP A 9 -24.85 0.85 9.57
CA ASP A 9 -24.57 2.19 10.06
C ASP A 9 -23.06 2.43 10.18
N TYR A 10 -22.58 3.40 9.42
CA TYR A 10 -21.16 3.79 9.40
C TYR A 10 -20.63 4.17 10.78
N SER A 11 -21.44 4.89 11.59
CA SER A 11 -21.03 5.33 12.93
C SER A 11 -20.74 4.13 13.84
N ASN A 12 -21.63 3.14 13.85
CA ASN A 12 -21.47 1.91 14.62
C ASN A 12 -20.32 1.04 14.10
N ARG A 13 -20.16 0.97 12.78
CA ARG A 13 -19.01 0.28 12.16
C ARG A 13 -17.68 0.94 12.56
N ASN A 14 -17.62 2.26 12.51
CA ASN A 14 -16.40 2.98 12.89
C ASN A 14 -16.08 2.83 14.39
N ALA A 15 -17.10 2.88 15.26
CA ALA A 15 -16.92 2.64 16.68
C ALA A 15 -16.38 1.22 16.97
N ALA A 16 -16.91 0.21 16.31
CA ALA A 16 -16.42 -1.17 16.42
C ALA A 16 -14.98 -1.32 15.94
N LEU A 17 -14.61 -0.66 14.83
CA LEU A 17 -13.23 -0.66 14.31
C LEU A 17 -12.27 0.09 15.23
N ILE A 18 -12.72 1.16 15.88
CA ILE A 18 -11.93 1.87 16.91
C ILE A 18 -11.69 0.95 18.10
N ALA A 19 -12.68 0.14 18.46
CA ALA A 19 -12.54 -0.88 19.50
C ALA A 19 -11.75 -2.13 19.09
N GLY A 20 -11.22 -2.17 17.85
CA GLY A 20 -10.39 -3.29 17.37
C GLY A 20 -11.18 -4.52 16.90
N LEU A 21 -12.45 -4.36 16.60
CA LEU A 21 -13.31 -5.45 16.15
C LEU A 21 -13.31 -5.53 14.63
N ALA A 22 -13.04 -6.71 14.09
CA ALA A 22 -13.28 -7.00 12.67
C ALA A 22 -14.78 -7.21 12.43
N LEU A 23 -15.28 -6.68 11.32
CA LEU A 23 -16.71 -6.70 11.01
C LEU A 23 -17.01 -7.61 9.83
N VAL A 24 -18.17 -8.25 9.91
CA VAL A 24 -18.75 -9.04 8.84
C VAL A 24 -20.02 -8.32 8.38
N ARG A 25 -20.23 -8.23 7.08
CA ARG A 25 -21.44 -7.66 6.47
C ARG A 25 -22.18 -8.70 5.65
N VAL A 26 -23.49 -8.55 5.56
CA VAL A 26 -24.31 -9.32 4.63
C VAL A 26 -24.64 -8.42 3.45
N ASP A 27 -24.32 -8.88 2.25
CA ASP A 27 -24.52 -8.14 1.02
C ASP A 27 -25.18 -9.10 -0.01
N GLY A 28 -26.44 -8.78 -0.37
CA GLY A 28 -27.22 -9.66 -1.26
C GLY A 28 -27.43 -11.09 -0.70
N GLY A 29 -27.55 -11.25 0.62
CA GLY A 29 -27.69 -12.56 1.28
C GLY A 29 -26.35 -13.33 1.43
N VAL A 30 -25.22 -12.76 0.99
CA VAL A 30 -23.90 -13.36 1.13
C VAL A 30 -23.14 -12.69 2.26
N VAL A 31 -22.58 -13.51 3.14
CA VAL A 31 -21.72 -13.03 4.22
C VAL A 31 -20.35 -12.68 3.64
N LYS A 32 -19.94 -11.42 3.79
CA LYS A 32 -18.62 -10.91 3.35
C LYS A 32 -17.88 -10.34 4.56
N PHE A 33 -16.56 -10.49 4.56
CA PHE A 33 -15.75 -9.69 5.48
C PHE A 33 -15.90 -8.21 5.09
N GLY A 34 -16.28 -7.41 6.08
CA GLY A 34 -16.29 -5.96 5.95
C GLY A 34 -14.89 -5.40 6.17
N ASP A 35 -14.78 -4.45 7.09
CA ASP A 35 -13.49 -3.92 7.49
C ASP A 35 -12.78 -4.89 8.44
N MET A 36 -11.54 -5.25 8.12
CA MET A 36 -10.68 -6.00 9.01
C MET A 36 -9.64 -5.06 9.62
N CYS A 37 -9.60 -4.98 10.93
CA CYS A 37 -8.58 -4.25 11.67
C CYS A 37 -7.59 -5.20 12.34
N MET A 38 -6.40 -4.67 12.63
CA MET A 38 -5.40 -5.37 13.42
C MET A 38 -5.72 -5.23 14.90
N THR A 39 -5.38 -6.24 15.69
CA THR A 39 -5.57 -6.22 17.15
C THR A 39 -4.56 -5.31 17.86
N TRP A 40 -3.54 -4.84 17.15
CA TRP A 40 -2.55 -3.94 17.70
C TRP A 40 -3.05 -2.49 17.72
N HIS A 41 -3.19 -1.94 18.91
CA HIS A 41 -3.58 -0.55 19.14
C HIS A 41 -2.43 0.17 19.84
N PRO A 42 -1.60 0.94 19.12
CA PRO A 42 -0.66 1.83 19.79
C PRO A 42 -1.45 2.93 20.51
N ASN A 43 -1.06 3.23 21.75
CA ASN A 43 -1.68 4.28 22.55
C ASN A 43 -1.82 5.58 21.75
N ASP A 44 -3.05 6.06 21.63
CA ASP A 44 -3.52 7.37 21.14
C ASP A 44 -3.08 7.87 19.77
N ASN A 45 -2.10 7.29 19.12
CA ASN A 45 -1.74 7.65 17.76
C ASN A 45 -2.31 6.65 16.77
N GLN A 46 -3.34 7.09 16.09
CA GLN A 46 -3.94 6.39 14.97
C GLN A 46 -2.94 6.31 13.81
N ASN A 47 -1.96 5.44 13.92
CA ASN A 47 -1.17 5.08 12.76
C ASN A 47 -2.07 4.28 11.80
N LEU A 48 -2.80 5.02 10.97
CA LEU A 48 -3.77 4.48 10.00
C LEU A 48 -3.12 3.45 9.07
N GLY A 49 -1.80 3.54 8.86
CA GLY A 49 -1.04 2.57 8.08
C GLY A 49 -1.10 1.16 8.65
N PHE A 50 -1.13 1.03 9.96
CA PHE A 50 -1.13 -0.28 10.64
C PHE A 50 -2.51 -0.70 11.17
N LYS A 51 -3.49 0.20 11.20
CA LYS A 51 -4.83 -0.08 11.71
C LYS A 51 -5.56 -1.15 10.89
N TYR A 52 -5.47 -1.07 9.57
CA TYR A 52 -6.24 -1.94 8.68
C TYR A 52 -5.40 -3.09 8.13
N TYR A 53 -5.94 -4.29 8.19
CA TYR A 53 -5.30 -5.51 7.65
C TYR A 53 -4.89 -5.36 6.17
N ILE A 54 -5.70 -4.68 5.37
CA ILE A 54 -5.40 -4.46 3.94
C ILE A 54 -4.08 -3.69 3.75
N ASN A 55 -3.78 -2.73 4.62
CA ASN A 55 -2.53 -1.99 4.57
C ASN A 55 -1.33 -2.87 4.94
N GLN A 56 -1.49 -3.72 5.97
CA GLN A 56 -0.47 -4.72 6.33
C GLN A 56 -0.19 -5.68 5.17
N ARG A 57 -1.24 -6.13 4.49
CA ARG A 57 -1.09 -6.99 3.31
C ARG A 57 -0.35 -6.29 2.17
N LYS A 58 -0.61 -4.99 1.94
CA LYS A 58 0.16 -4.20 0.96
C LYS A 58 1.63 -4.12 1.34
N ILE A 59 1.94 -3.75 2.59
CA ILE A 59 3.31 -3.67 3.10
C ILE A 59 4.02 -5.01 2.95
N TRP A 60 3.38 -6.10 3.35
CA TRP A 60 3.94 -7.43 3.24
C TRP A 60 4.22 -7.85 1.79
N ASN A 61 3.31 -7.54 0.86
CA ASN A 61 3.50 -7.84 -0.56
C ASN A 61 4.64 -7.00 -1.17
N ILE A 62 4.79 -5.73 -0.76
CA ILE A 62 5.91 -4.87 -1.17
C ILE A 62 7.22 -5.48 -0.65
N ALA A 63 7.30 -5.78 0.63
CA ALA A 63 8.50 -6.37 1.23
C ALA A 63 8.85 -7.73 0.59
N LYS A 64 7.82 -8.56 0.34
CA LYS A 64 8.02 -9.83 -0.34
C LYS A 64 8.55 -9.66 -1.76
N SER A 65 8.02 -8.72 -2.53
CA SER A 65 8.48 -8.48 -3.91
C SER A 65 9.93 -8.01 -3.98
N ILE A 66 10.38 -7.20 -3.01
CA ILE A 66 11.79 -6.81 -2.89
C ILE A 66 12.65 -8.04 -2.59
N LYS A 67 12.25 -8.83 -1.58
CA LYS A 67 12.97 -10.04 -1.20
C LYS A 67 13.06 -11.05 -2.36
N ASP A 68 11.96 -11.28 -3.06
CA ASP A 68 11.93 -12.21 -4.20
C ASP A 68 12.83 -11.70 -5.35
N SER A 69 12.86 -10.40 -5.58
CA SER A 69 13.76 -9.78 -6.56
C SER A 69 15.22 -9.92 -6.17
N ASP A 70 15.56 -9.66 -4.91
CA ASP A 70 16.94 -9.77 -4.41
C ASP A 70 17.47 -11.21 -4.44
N ALA A 71 16.58 -12.18 -4.31
CA ALA A 71 16.89 -13.61 -4.37
C ALA A 71 16.90 -14.18 -5.80
N SER A 72 16.67 -13.34 -6.82
CA SER A 72 16.70 -13.82 -8.21
C SER A 72 18.13 -14.04 -8.69
N ASP A 73 18.29 -14.97 -9.66
CA ASP A 73 19.59 -15.28 -10.30
C ASP A 73 20.24 -14.06 -10.97
N ASP A 74 19.45 -12.99 -11.19
CA ASP A 74 19.94 -11.75 -11.78
C ASP A 74 20.79 -10.93 -10.79
N TYR A 75 20.66 -11.16 -9.49
CA TYR A 75 21.35 -10.38 -8.45
C TYR A 75 22.12 -11.24 -7.46
N GLN A 76 21.67 -12.47 -7.20
CA GLN A 76 22.32 -13.36 -6.27
C GLN A 76 23.70 -13.77 -6.79
N ASP A 77 24.69 -13.77 -5.89
CA ASP A 77 26.07 -14.20 -6.13
C ASP A 77 26.81 -13.42 -7.24
N ARG A 78 26.30 -12.25 -7.65
CA ARG A 78 26.99 -11.41 -8.61
C ARG A 78 27.98 -10.46 -7.95
N PRO A 79 29.13 -10.19 -8.59
CA PRO A 79 30.13 -9.27 -8.05
C PRO A 79 29.58 -7.84 -8.00
N ILE A 80 29.80 -7.17 -6.88
CA ILE A 80 29.41 -5.78 -6.66
C ILE A 80 30.57 -4.86 -7.03
N VAL A 81 30.33 -3.94 -7.98
CA VAL A 81 31.30 -2.95 -8.44
C VAL A 81 30.82 -1.53 -8.17
N SER A 82 31.72 -0.56 -8.26
CA SER A 82 31.36 0.86 -8.11
C SER A 82 30.63 1.41 -9.33
N SER A 83 30.93 0.88 -10.52
CA SER A 83 30.22 1.20 -11.76
C SER A 83 30.45 0.08 -12.77
N VAL A 84 29.37 -0.45 -13.34
CA VAL A 84 29.44 -1.46 -14.40
C VAL A 84 30.02 -0.86 -15.68
N ALA A 85 29.79 0.42 -15.95
CA ALA A 85 30.32 1.10 -17.11
C ALA A 85 31.86 1.17 -17.12
N SER A 86 32.49 1.06 -15.95
CA SER A 86 33.97 1.07 -15.82
C SER A 86 34.58 -0.33 -15.74
N THR A 87 33.81 -1.38 -15.82
CA THR A 87 34.26 -2.77 -15.75
C THR A 87 33.94 -3.51 -17.04
N LEU A 88 34.80 -4.46 -17.41
CA LEU A 88 34.52 -5.38 -18.52
C LEU A 88 33.64 -6.55 -18.14
N ASN A 89 33.26 -6.66 -16.89
CA ASN A 89 32.41 -7.73 -16.38
C ASN A 89 30.92 -7.37 -16.50
N VAL A 90 30.28 -7.85 -17.55
CA VAL A 90 28.83 -7.65 -17.81
C VAL A 90 27.89 -8.32 -16.79
N SER A 91 28.41 -9.22 -15.95
CA SER A 91 27.65 -9.87 -14.88
C SER A 91 27.72 -9.14 -13.55
N ALA A 92 28.53 -8.09 -13.44
CA ALA A 92 28.63 -7.30 -12.23
C ALA A 92 27.39 -6.43 -12.03
N ILE A 93 27.12 -6.07 -10.78
CA ILE A 93 26.02 -5.17 -10.40
C ILE A 93 26.56 -3.93 -9.67
N ASP A 94 25.88 -2.82 -9.86
CA ASP A 94 26.14 -1.56 -9.19
C ASP A 94 24.85 -0.95 -8.62
N GLU A 95 24.98 0.23 -8.01
CA GLU A 95 23.86 0.96 -7.42
C GLU A 95 22.78 1.31 -8.45
N ASP A 96 23.17 1.63 -9.69
CA ASP A 96 22.26 2.04 -10.75
C ASP A 96 21.40 0.86 -11.25
N ILE A 97 21.99 -0.33 -11.38
CA ILE A 97 21.27 -1.55 -11.75
C ILE A 97 20.23 -1.90 -10.68
N ILE A 98 20.63 -1.88 -9.41
CA ILE A 98 19.71 -2.15 -8.30
C ILE A 98 18.60 -1.09 -8.24
N ARG A 99 18.95 0.17 -8.46
CA ARG A 99 17.99 1.27 -8.52
C ARG A 99 16.99 1.10 -9.67
N ALA A 100 17.44 0.74 -10.85
CA ALA A 100 16.59 0.50 -12.02
C ALA A 100 15.59 -0.63 -11.77
N ASN A 101 16.03 -1.72 -11.12
CA ASN A 101 15.16 -2.81 -10.71
C ASN A 101 14.08 -2.33 -9.71
N LEU A 102 14.47 -1.56 -8.69
CA LEU A 102 13.52 -1.01 -7.72
C LEU A 102 12.50 -0.08 -8.39
N VAL A 103 12.90 0.73 -9.38
CA VAL A 103 11.98 1.55 -10.17
C VAL A 103 10.93 0.68 -10.87
N SER A 104 11.34 -0.44 -11.47
CA SER A 104 10.42 -1.41 -12.08
C SER A 104 9.42 -1.97 -11.07
N LEU A 105 9.88 -2.34 -9.88
CA LEU A 105 9.00 -2.81 -8.80
C LEU A 105 8.02 -1.73 -8.34
N VAL A 106 8.48 -0.47 -8.21
CA VAL A 106 7.61 0.66 -7.82
C VAL A 106 6.48 0.85 -8.83
N TYR A 107 6.74 0.76 -10.13
CA TYR A 107 5.69 0.81 -11.15
C TYR A 107 4.71 -0.36 -11.03
N GLN A 108 5.19 -1.57 -10.74
CA GLN A 108 4.30 -2.72 -10.50
C GLN A 108 3.42 -2.52 -9.27
N TRP A 109 3.94 -1.92 -8.17
CA TRP A 109 3.15 -1.62 -6.98
C TRP A 109 2.09 -0.55 -7.27
N ALA A 110 2.43 0.45 -8.09
CA ALA A 110 1.48 1.48 -8.51
C ALA A 110 0.35 0.88 -9.39
N GLN A 111 0.69 0.01 -10.35
CA GLN A 111 -0.31 -0.71 -11.16
C GLN A 111 -1.25 -1.58 -10.33
N LYS A 112 -0.76 -2.17 -9.24
CA LYS A 112 -1.58 -2.96 -8.28
C LYS A 112 -2.30 -2.08 -7.27
N ALA A 113 -2.19 -0.75 -7.38
CA ALA A 113 -2.72 0.22 -6.43
C ALA A 113 -2.31 -0.06 -4.98
N TRP A 114 -1.09 -0.56 -4.75
CA TRP A 114 -0.57 -0.74 -3.39
C TRP A 114 0.01 0.57 -2.85
N ILE A 115 0.59 1.40 -3.73
CA ILE A 115 1.12 2.72 -3.41
C ILE A 115 0.38 3.82 -4.16
N TYR A 116 0.38 5.03 -3.61
CA TYR A 116 -0.33 6.18 -4.18
C TYR A 116 0.56 7.02 -5.09
N GLN A 117 1.76 7.35 -4.69
CA GLN A 117 2.65 8.26 -5.43
C GLN A 117 3.95 7.54 -5.82
N SER A 118 3.97 6.94 -7.01
CA SER A 118 5.17 6.27 -7.54
C SER A 118 6.35 7.24 -7.69
N ASP A 119 6.10 8.44 -8.21
CA ASP A 119 7.15 9.44 -8.44
C ASP A 119 7.80 9.91 -7.12
N PHE A 120 7.00 10.06 -6.05
CA PHE A 120 7.54 10.33 -4.72
C PHE A 120 8.52 9.24 -4.29
N THR A 121 8.13 7.98 -4.42
CA THR A 121 8.98 6.84 -4.06
C THR A 121 10.24 6.80 -4.91
N ILE A 122 10.13 6.97 -6.24
CA ILE A 122 11.26 6.94 -7.19
C ILE A 122 12.27 8.06 -6.89
N ASN A 123 11.77 9.27 -6.61
CA ASN A 123 12.64 10.44 -6.39
C ASN A 123 13.32 10.43 -5.02
N ASN A 124 12.74 9.77 -4.03
CA ASN A 124 13.25 9.77 -2.66
C ASN A 124 13.89 8.44 -2.24
N MET A 125 13.88 7.40 -3.08
CA MET A 125 14.59 6.18 -2.75
C MET A 125 16.09 6.34 -2.92
N THR A 126 16.83 5.69 -2.02
CA THR A 126 18.30 5.64 -2.09
C THR A 126 18.77 4.20 -2.09
N VAL A 127 19.80 3.95 -2.89
CA VAL A 127 20.56 2.70 -2.92
C VAL A 127 22.03 3.07 -2.77
N THR A 128 22.70 2.50 -1.80
CA THR A 128 24.11 2.78 -1.54
C THR A 128 24.85 1.49 -1.20
N LYS A 129 26.07 1.35 -1.71
CA LYS A 129 26.95 0.26 -1.32
C LYS A 129 27.34 0.43 0.14
N ASN A 130 27.24 -0.63 0.93
CA ASN A 130 27.63 -0.57 2.33
C ASN A 130 29.14 -0.48 2.46
N ILE A 131 29.63 0.48 3.26
CA ILE A 131 31.06 0.72 3.45
C ILE A 131 31.71 -0.38 4.31
N SER A 132 30.96 -0.87 5.30
CA SER A 132 31.48 -1.88 6.27
C SER A 132 31.34 -3.31 5.76
N ASN A 133 30.42 -3.54 4.83
CA ASN A 133 30.21 -4.85 4.19
C ASN A 133 30.12 -4.64 2.67
N PRO A 134 31.23 -4.89 1.94
CA PRO A 134 31.30 -4.66 0.50
C PRO A 134 30.35 -5.55 -0.33
N ASP A 135 29.84 -6.62 0.26
CA ASP A 135 28.93 -7.57 -0.40
C ASP A 135 27.44 -7.21 -0.17
N ARG A 136 27.16 -5.95 0.23
CA ARG A 136 25.81 -5.50 0.59
C ARG A 136 25.48 -4.14 0.01
N PHE A 137 24.23 -4.00 -0.48
CA PHE A 137 23.59 -2.71 -0.73
C PHE A 137 22.62 -2.37 0.40
N ASP A 138 22.66 -1.14 0.87
CA ASP A 138 21.65 -0.56 1.76
C ASP A 138 20.63 0.19 0.91
N LYS A 139 19.35 -0.11 1.15
CA LYS A 139 18.22 0.41 0.39
C LYS A 139 17.25 1.11 1.33
N VAL A 140 16.88 2.35 1.01
CA VAL A 140 15.81 3.09 1.70
C VAL A 140 14.74 3.42 0.67
N ILE A 141 13.53 2.94 0.89
CA ILE A 141 12.43 3.05 -0.06
C ILE A 141 11.21 3.63 0.67
N PRO A 142 11.04 4.96 0.67
CA PRO A 142 9.88 5.60 1.25
C PRO A 142 8.65 5.34 0.38
N VAL A 143 7.58 4.79 0.96
CA VAL A 143 6.34 4.48 0.26
C VAL A 143 5.15 5.16 0.91
N ILE A 144 4.23 5.68 0.10
CA ILE A 144 2.93 6.16 0.52
C ILE A 144 1.89 5.14 0.05
N LEU A 145 1.26 4.45 1.01
CA LEU A 145 0.25 3.44 0.67
C LEU A 145 -0.99 4.12 0.08
N SER A 146 -1.60 3.48 -0.92
CA SER A 146 -2.90 3.92 -1.44
C SER A 146 -3.97 3.74 -0.36
N GLY A 147 -4.91 4.69 -0.30
CA GLY A 147 -6.11 4.57 0.51
C GLY A 147 -7.00 3.42 0.04
N ASN A 148 -7.98 3.08 0.87
CA ASN A 148 -9.05 2.16 0.52
C ASN A 148 -10.35 2.96 0.53
N ASN A 149 -11.15 2.82 -0.51
CA ASN A 149 -12.49 3.41 -0.51
C ASN A 149 -13.34 2.66 0.51
N ARG A 150 -13.71 3.34 1.59
CA ARG A 150 -14.52 2.77 2.69
C ARG A 150 -15.85 3.49 2.86
N VAL A 151 -15.90 4.72 2.39
CA VAL A 151 -17.06 5.60 2.49
C VAL A 151 -17.16 6.37 1.19
N GLU A 152 -18.31 6.35 0.60
CA GLU A 152 -18.66 7.22 -0.51
C GLU A 152 -19.70 8.21 -0.01
N ASP A 153 -19.43 9.48 -0.24
CA ASP A 153 -20.39 10.56 -0.12
C ASP A 153 -20.74 11.02 -1.52
N THR A 154 -21.98 10.85 -1.92
CA THR A 154 -22.44 11.15 -3.28
C THR A 154 -23.55 12.17 -3.21
N GLU A 155 -23.28 13.38 -3.67
CA GLU A 155 -24.28 14.41 -3.90
C GLU A 155 -24.77 14.34 -5.36
N ILE A 156 -26.04 14.06 -5.57
CA ILE A 156 -26.66 14.07 -6.89
C ILE A 156 -27.46 15.35 -7.04
N GLN A 157 -26.98 16.28 -7.85
CA GLN A 157 -27.73 17.50 -8.21
C GLN A 157 -28.54 17.23 -9.47
N ILE A 158 -29.87 17.25 -9.32
CA ILE A 158 -30.79 17.11 -10.45
C ILE A 158 -31.37 18.50 -10.77
N ASP A 159 -30.91 19.10 -11.85
CA ASP A 159 -31.48 20.32 -12.41
C ASP A 159 -32.54 19.92 -13.44
N ARG A 160 -33.80 20.20 -13.13
CA ARG A 160 -34.88 20.19 -14.10
C ARG A 160 -35.08 21.64 -14.52
N ASN A 161 -34.88 22.01 -15.70
CA ASN A 161 -35.06 23.31 -16.38
C ASN A 161 -36.25 24.19 -15.90
N THR A 162 -36.68 24.02 -14.69
CA THR A 162 -37.66 24.79 -13.93
C THR A 162 -37.07 24.95 -12.53
N SER A 163 -36.71 26.13 -12.15
CA SER A 163 -36.34 26.78 -10.88
C SER A 163 -36.39 26.00 -9.55
N LEU A 164 -36.35 24.68 -9.55
CA LEU A 164 -36.34 23.81 -8.37
C LEU A 164 -35.15 22.82 -8.49
N SER A 165 -34.05 23.13 -7.80
CA SER A 165 -32.98 22.17 -7.54
C SER A 165 -33.41 21.28 -6.37
N ALA A 166 -33.39 19.96 -6.54
CA ALA A 166 -33.52 19.01 -5.46
C ALA A 166 -32.16 18.36 -5.23
N THR A 167 -31.61 18.49 -4.04
CA THR A 167 -30.40 17.81 -3.60
C THR A 167 -30.81 16.54 -2.85
N VAL A 168 -30.32 15.40 -3.27
CA VAL A 168 -30.49 14.12 -2.56
C VAL A 168 -29.14 13.72 -2.00
N GLU A 169 -29.00 13.77 -0.69
CA GLU A 169 -27.85 13.23 0.02
C GLU A 169 -28.07 11.73 0.25
N VAL A 170 -27.15 10.92 -0.24
CA VAL A 170 -27.11 9.48 -0.01
C VAL A 170 -25.93 9.19 0.89
N SER A 171 -26.20 9.01 2.16
CA SER A 171 -25.20 8.63 3.21
C SER A 171 -25.07 7.12 3.33
#